data_216c029c6f6af7bbeac2f53b182e48f5
#
_entry.id   216c029c6f6af7bbeac2f53b182e48f5
#
_cell.length_a   1.000
_cell.length_b   1.000
_cell.length_c   1.000
_cell.angle_alpha   90.00
_cell.angle_beta   90.00
_cell.angle_gamma   90.00
#
_symmetry.space_group_name_H-M   'P 1'
#
loop_
_entity.id
_entity.type
_entity.pdbx_description
1 polymer ?
#
loop_
_entity_poly.entity_id
_entity_poly.type
_entity_poly.pdbx_seq_one_letter_code
_entity_poly.pdbx_strand_id
1 'polypeptide(L)'
;MNVKKLEKVPTYIRGLDDILEGGLPKNRVTLVLGSPGTGKTNLAMEFLYRGATNHEPGLFLGFEETRDSLKQNALSFGWDLEALEKEKKLFIMEGRLNPETIVSGKFSLKPLLSIVSHKAQELKARRLVIDALDVLLQLLEEPLTIRSELHYLNHWLGQQGLTSILTIKPRENGSGLQDFFMSIADCAIVLDARVLNQVTTRRLRVVKYRGSSFGRNEYPFVITDQGLQTIPITSIELKHKPFSTRFSTGIPRLDRLLDGGIYRSSCTLIAGEPGTGKTLLTSTIIQEACRRGEKAVYVSFEESDQAIIHNVRSAGLELEPYVKAGLLHFITAMPEATGAEEHLLNLIKAVDQVKPQHVVIDAISACSRMGGMQAAYEYLMRALNLLKERGITIILINQTSGSKAQLELSGIGISSMIDTVIFLSYVHGEGETNRTIQILKSRGSAHSNQIRECVISDKGIEIIDAYVGEAGVLTGTARKVQEARDQLSQLRQQALLRSKELELARVKAVMEAEMKKLQAEIESLTTELEALRMEQEISQEERKKRQLIREYEKNEKLTPARNKRNNK
;
A
#
# COMPACT_ATOMS: atom_id res chain seq x y z
N MET A 1 39.08 -9.66 26.83
CA MET A 1 38.39 -10.78 27.47
C MET A 1 37.30 -11.25 26.50
N ASN A 2 37.41 -12.46 25.94
CA ASN A 2 36.32 -13.04 25.14
C ASN A 2 35.15 -13.34 26.07
N VAL A 3 34.15 -12.47 26.11
CA VAL A 3 32.90 -12.75 26.81
C VAL A 3 32.26 -13.95 26.10
N LYS A 4 32.27 -15.11 26.74
CA LYS A 4 31.65 -16.33 26.21
C LYS A 4 30.15 -16.04 26.08
N LYS A 5 29.68 -15.81 24.83
CA LYS A 5 28.27 -15.58 24.53
C LYS A 5 27.46 -16.80 25.00
N LEU A 6 26.30 -16.59 25.61
CA LEU A 6 25.42 -17.67 26.04
C LEU A 6 25.07 -18.55 24.84
N GLU A 7 25.31 -19.86 24.94
CA GLU A 7 24.91 -20.82 23.93
C GLU A 7 23.37 -20.97 23.92
N LYS A 8 22.78 -20.97 22.74
CA LYS A 8 21.33 -21.11 22.53
C LYS A 8 21.02 -22.34 21.70
N VAL A 9 19.84 -22.92 21.93
CA VAL A 9 19.29 -24.02 21.16
C VAL A 9 18.10 -23.51 20.38
N PRO A 10 18.12 -23.57 19.02
CA PRO A 10 17.00 -23.17 18.22
C PRO A 10 15.75 -23.98 18.57
N THR A 11 14.61 -23.31 18.64
CA THR A 11 13.31 -23.98 18.79
C THR A 11 12.84 -24.58 17.48
N TYR A 12 13.28 -24.00 16.34
CA TYR A 12 12.82 -24.24 14.99
C TYR A 12 11.33 -23.87 14.79
N ILE A 13 10.71 -23.19 15.77
CA ILE A 13 9.36 -22.66 15.68
C ILE A 13 9.40 -21.32 14.94
N ARG A 14 8.62 -21.20 13.88
CA ARG A 14 8.66 -20.05 12.99
C ARG A 14 8.44 -18.72 13.71
N GLY A 15 9.44 -17.81 13.65
CA GLY A 15 9.44 -16.48 14.25
C GLY A 15 9.74 -16.47 15.76
N LEU A 16 9.70 -17.61 16.47
CA LEU A 16 10.02 -17.65 17.91
C LEU A 16 11.52 -17.47 18.15
N ASP A 17 12.36 -18.08 17.33
CA ASP A 17 13.81 -17.94 17.44
C ASP A 17 14.28 -16.50 17.16
N ASP A 18 13.57 -15.74 16.32
CA ASP A 18 13.83 -14.31 16.09
C ASP A 18 13.55 -13.49 17.36
N ILE A 19 12.42 -13.77 18.03
CA ILE A 19 12.06 -13.12 19.30
C ILE A 19 13.07 -13.44 20.41
N LEU A 20 13.56 -14.68 20.42
CA LEU A 20 14.55 -15.18 21.39
C LEU A 20 16.00 -14.86 20.99
N GLU A 21 16.21 -14.22 19.83
CA GLU A 21 17.53 -13.92 19.26
C GLU A 21 18.43 -15.17 19.13
N GLY A 22 17.84 -16.25 18.58
CA GLY A 22 18.55 -17.50 18.26
C GLY A 22 18.11 -18.74 19.02
N GLY A 23 17.09 -18.67 19.87
CA GLY A 23 16.50 -19.83 20.54
C GLY A 23 16.55 -19.82 22.08
N LEU A 24 16.30 -20.96 22.71
CA LEU A 24 16.29 -21.13 24.16
C LEU A 24 17.70 -21.25 24.74
N PRO A 25 17.91 -20.91 26.03
CA PRO A 25 19.21 -21.04 26.67
C PRO A 25 19.59 -22.53 26.81
N LYS A 26 20.74 -22.90 26.24
CA LYS A 26 21.23 -24.29 26.22
C LYS A 26 21.47 -24.84 27.62
N ASN A 27 21.02 -26.08 27.84
CA ASN A 27 21.17 -26.79 29.10
C ASN A 27 20.58 -26.02 30.32
N ARG A 28 19.50 -25.26 30.08
CA ARG A 28 18.82 -24.46 31.10
C ARG A 28 17.32 -24.63 31.02
N VAL A 29 16.64 -24.06 32.00
CA VAL A 29 15.20 -24.18 32.17
C VAL A 29 14.47 -22.99 31.54
N THR A 30 13.53 -23.29 30.67
CA THR A 30 12.54 -22.34 30.14
C THR A 30 11.18 -22.66 30.72
N LEU A 31 10.54 -21.65 31.27
CA LEU A 31 9.18 -21.73 31.78
C LEU A 31 8.19 -21.22 30.74
N VAL A 32 7.13 -21.97 30.45
CA VAL A 32 6.01 -21.55 29.58
C VAL A 32 4.76 -21.47 30.44
N LEU A 33 4.28 -20.23 30.64
CA LEU A 33 3.07 -19.93 31.40
C LEU A 33 1.90 -19.63 30.48
N GLY A 34 0.71 -20.04 30.86
CA GLY A 34 -0.52 -19.67 30.13
C GLY A 34 -1.74 -20.41 30.68
N SER A 35 -2.92 -19.79 30.45
CA SER A 35 -4.20 -20.41 30.80
C SER A 35 -4.50 -21.63 29.93
N PRO A 36 -5.50 -22.47 30.26
CA PRO A 36 -5.92 -23.56 29.37
C PRO A 36 -6.29 -23.02 27.98
N GLY A 37 -5.95 -23.78 26.94
CA GLY A 37 -6.25 -23.42 25.53
C GLY A 37 -5.31 -22.39 24.92
N THR A 38 -4.29 -21.88 25.63
CA THR A 38 -3.32 -20.92 25.08
C THR A 38 -2.27 -21.57 24.19
N GLY A 39 -2.13 -22.91 24.17
CA GLY A 39 -1.19 -23.62 23.30
C GLY A 39 0.14 -24.00 23.97
N LYS A 40 0.21 -24.07 25.31
CA LYS A 40 1.43 -24.50 26.05
C LYS A 40 1.94 -25.85 25.59
N THR A 41 1.05 -26.86 25.63
CA THR A 41 1.38 -28.24 25.22
C THR A 41 1.82 -28.31 23.77
N ASN A 42 1.14 -27.56 22.88
CA ASN A 42 1.51 -27.50 21.46
C ASN A 42 2.91 -26.90 21.27
N LEU A 43 3.24 -25.78 21.94
CA LEU A 43 4.58 -25.18 21.86
C LEU A 43 5.65 -26.15 22.37
N ALA A 44 5.39 -26.81 23.52
CA ALA A 44 6.33 -27.72 24.14
C ALA A 44 6.53 -28.99 23.29
N MET A 45 5.46 -29.56 22.74
CA MET A 45 5.53 -30.70 21.83
C MET A 45 6.23 -30.37 20.53
N GLU A 46 5.93 -29.20 19.93
CA GLU A 46 6.60 -28.70 18.71
C GLU A 46 8.11 -28.55 18.92
N PHE A 47 8.53 -28.01 20.07
CA PHE A 47 9.94 -27.93 20.45
C PHE A 47 10.62 -29.29 20.44
N LEU A 48 9.98 -30.34 20.96
CA LEU A 48 10.53 -31.71 20.93
C LEU A 48 10.51 -32.31 19.53
N TYR A 49 9.37 -32.18 18.80
CA TYR A 49 9.23 -32.73 17.46
C TYR A 49 10.28 -32.17 16.52
N ARG A 50 10.40 -30.84 16.49
CA ARG A 50 11.39 -30.16 15.62
C ARG A 50 12.83 -30.44 16.04
N GLY A 51 13.08 -30.60 17.35
CA GLY A 51 14.39 -31.05 17.84
C GLY A 51 14.73 -32.47 17.39
N ALA A 52 13.81 -33.39 17.54
CA ALA A 52 13.99 -34.80 17.14
C ALA A 52 14.22 -34.95 15.62
N THR A 53 13.52 -34.16 14.79
CA THR A 53 13.74 -34.12 13.36
C THR A 53 15.07 -33.48 12.96
N ASN A 54 15.66 -32.64 13.84
CA ASN A 54 16.98 -32.02 13.68
C ASN A 54 18.10 -32.72 14.46
N HIS A 55 17.95 -34.02 14.72
CA HIS A 55 18.96 -34.88 15.42
C HIS A 55 19.22 -34.49 16.88
N GLU A 56 18.26 -33.87 17.56
CA GLU A 56 18.29 -33.58 18.99
C GLU A 56 17.18 -34.38 19.68
N PRO A 57 17.48 -35.64 20.15
CA PRO A 57 16.48 -36.48 20.80
C PRO A 57 15.86 -35.82 22.01
N GLY A 58 14.58 -36.06 22.22
CA GLY A 58 13.83 -35.41 23.29
C GLY A 58 12.98 -36.38 24.12
N LEU A 59 12.67 -35.95 25.33
CA LEU A 59 11.82 -36.67 26.26
C LEU A 59 10.66 -35.78 26.70
N PHE A 60 9.45 -36.31 26.61
CA PHE A 60 8.22 -35.68 27.10
C PHE A 60 7.72 -36.40 28.34
N LEU A 61 7.54 -35.69 29.43
CA LEU A 61 6.88 -36.14 30.63
C LEU A 61 5.55 -35.43 30.79
N GLY A 62 4.43 -36.12 30.55
CA GLY A 62 3.08 -35.57 30.62
C GLY A 62 2.28 -36.04 31.81
N PHE A 63 1.50 -35.14 32.44
CA PHE A 63 0.63 -35.44 33.58
C PHE A 63 -0.85 -35.23 33.30
N GLU A 64 -1.22 -34.47 32.27
CA GLU A 64 -2.62 -34.15 31.93
C GLU A 64 -3.20 -35.07 30.83
N GLU A 65 -2.40 -35.37 29.80
CA GLU A 65 -2.85 -36.13 28.65
C GLU A 65 -2.18 -37.51 28.59
N THR A 66 -2.91 -38.50 28.07
CA THR A 66 -2.37 -39.82 27.78
C THR A 66 -1.45 -39.79 26.57
N ARG A 67 -0.52 -40.71 26.48
CA ARG A 67 0.41 -40.87 25.36
C ARG A 67 -0.32 -40.98 24.01
N ASP A 68 -1.40 -41.75 23.97
CA ASP A 68 -2.17 -41.96 22.75
C ASP A 68 -2.91 -40.70 22.33
N SER A 69 -3.49 -39.96 23.27
CA SER A 69 -4.12 -38.65 23.00
C SER A 69 -3.11 -37.65 22.43
N LEU A 70 -1.92 -37.54 23.04
CA LEU A 70 -0.84 -36.68 22.56
C LEU A 70 -0.41 -37.03 21.12
N LYS A 71 -0.25 -38.32 20.82
CA LYS A 71 0.10 -38.78 19.47
C LYS A 71 -1.01 -38.43 18.46
N GLN A 72 -2.27 -38.66 18.80
CA GLN A 72 -3.40 -38.34 17.94
C GLN A 72 -3.51 -36.83 17.68
N ASN A 73 -3.36 -36.02 18.73
CA ASN A 73 -3.35 -34.56 18.63
C ASN A 73 -2.20 -34.06 17.75
N ALA A 74 -1.01 -34.63 17.88
CA ALA A 74 0.17 -34.27 17.09
C ALA A 74 0.00 -34.58 15.59
N LEU A 75 -0.70 -35.65 15.24
CA LEU A 75 -0.99 -35.99 13.83
C LEU A 75 -1.80 -34.92 13.12
N SER A 76 -2.65 -34.15 13.83
CA SER A 76 -3.39 -33.02 13.24
C SER A 76 -2.47 -31.88 12.74
N PHE A 77 -1.23 -31.83 13.25
CA PHE A 77 -0.17 -30.92 12.81
C PHE A 77 0.81 -31.58 11.81
N GLY A 78 0.54 -32.81 11.39
CA GLY A 78 1.46 -33.60 10.56
C GLY A 78 2.69 -34.11 11.31
N TRP A 79 2.66 -34.13 12.65
CA TRP A 79 3.78 -34.60 13.47
C TRP A 79 3.61 -36.08 13.81
N ASP A 80 4.33 -36.95 13.12
CA ASP A 80 4.35 -38.39 13.42
C ASP A 80 5.30 -38.68 14.60
N LEU A 81 4.74 -38.63 15.82
CA LEU A 81 5.49 -38.91 17.04
C LEU A 81 5.82 -40.41 17.17
N GLU A 82 5.00 -41.28 16.59
CA GLU A 82 5.22 -42.73 16.65
C GLU A 82 6.45 -43.17 15.82
N ALA A 83 6.62 -42.57 14.64
CA ALA A 83 7.83 -42.78 13.86
C ALA A 83 9.10 -42.36 14.62
N LEU A 84 9.06 -41.16 15.25
CA LEU A 84 10.19 -40.66 16.05
C LEU A 84 10.51 -41.55 17.27
N GLU A 85 9.50 -42.14 17.90
CA GLU A 85 9.72 -43.08 19.00
C GLU A 85 10.35 -44.39 18.51
N LYS A 86 9.89 -44.96 17.38
CA LYS A 86 10.49 -46.14 16.75
C LYS A 86 11.96 -45.88 16.35
N GLU A 87 12.28 -44.67 15.94
CA GLU A 87 13.64 -44.24 15.61
C GLU A 87 14.49 -43.88 16.84
N LYS A 88 13.96 -44.02 18.06
CA LYS A 88 14.62 -43.64 19.33
C LYS A 88 15.05 -42.16 19.35
N LYS A 89 14.31 -41.27 18.70
CA LYS A 89 14.53 -39.83 18.73
C LYS A 89 13.61 -39.07 19.68
N LEU A 90 12.51 -39.70 20.06
CA LEU A 90 11.55 -39.18 21.01
C LEU A 90 11.12 -40.30 21.99
N PHE A 91 10.84 -39.93 23.24
CA PHE A 91 10.18 -40.82 24.20
C PHE A 91 9.11 -40.05 24.95
N ILE A 92 7.87 -40.56 24.96
CA ILE A 92 6.74 -39.96 25.68
C ILE A 92 6.48 -40.83 26.91
N MET A 93 6.56 -40.22 28.07
CA MET A 93 6.31 -40.83 29.36
C MET A 93 5.08 -40.23 30.02
N GLU A 94 4.15 -41.09 30.41
CA GLU A 94 3.01 -40.68 31.25
C GLU A 94 3.45 -40.68 32.73
N GLY A 95 3.32 -39.54 33.37
CA GLY A 95 3.53 -39.37 34.79
C GLY A 95 2.32 -39.89 35.60
N ARG A 96 1.98 -41.19 35.48
CA ARG A 96 0.92 -41.77 36.30
C ARG A 96 1.28 -41.74 37.75
N LEU A 97 0.55 -40.94 38.50
CA LEU A 97 0.71 -40.84 39.95
C LEU A 97 -0.31 -41.77 40.60
N ASN A 98 0.18 -42.75 41.37
CA ASN A 98 -0.69 -43.69 42.07
C ASN A 98 -1.37 -42.94 43.24
N PRO A 99 -2.73 -42.84 43.26
CA PRO A 99 -3.47 -42.15 44.32
C PRO A 99 -3.11 -42.62 45.74
N GLU A 100 -2.78 -43.91 45.90
CA GLU A 100 -2.39 -44.49 47.21
C GLU A 100 -1.06 -43.92 47.75
N THR A 101 -0.12 -43.55 46.87
CA THR A 101 1.16 -42.95 47.25
C THR A 101 0.97 -41.50 47.71
N ILE A 102 -0.09 -40.84 47.24
CA ILE A 102 -0.42 -39.45 47.59
C ILE A 102 -1.05 -39.38 48.99
N VAL A 103 -1.92 -40.33 49.34
CA VAL A 103 -2.63 -40.37 50.63
C VAL A 103 -1.67 -40.66 51.81
N SER A 104 -0.51 -41.25 51.57
CA SER A 104 0.49 -41.54 52.61
C SER A 104 1.36 -40.33 53.03
N GLY A 105 1.19 -39.13 52.43
CA GLY A 105 1.94 -37.91 52.76
C GLY A 105 3.45 -37.96 52.44
N LYS A 106 3.92 -38.96 51.71
CA LYS A 106 5.34 -39.19 51.39
C LYS A 106 5.63 -39.07 49.89
N PHE A 107 4.95 -38.19 49.19
CA PHE A 107 5.26 -37.98 47.78
C PHE A 107 6.61 -37.28 47.61
N SER A 108 7.49 -37.83 46.78
CA SER A 108 8.76 -37.23 46.40
C SER A 108 8.97 -37.35 44.90
N LEU A 109 9.53 -36.33 44.27
CA LEU A 109 9.90 -36.33 42.84
C LEU A 109 11.09 -37.24 42.51
N LYS A 110 11.90 -37.64 43.53
CA LYS A 110 13.15 -38.37 43.32
C LYS A 110 13.01 -39.67 42.52
N PRO A 111 12.04 -40.57 42.80
CA PRO A 111 11.89 -41.80 42.01
C PRO A 111 11.54 -41.51 40.54
N LEU A 112 10.62 -40.60 40.32
CA LEU A 112 10.20 -40.19 38.97
C LEU A 112 11.37 -39.62 38.18
N LEU A 113 12.12 -38.68 38.78
CA LEU A 113 13.26 -38.03 38.14
C LEU A 113 14.42 -39.02 37.89
N SER A 114 14.58 -40.06 38.72
CA SER A 114 15.53 -41.15 38.44
C SER A 114 15.18 -41.95 37.19
N ILE A 115 13.89 -42.26 37.00
CA ILE A 115 13.40 -42.93 35.76
C ILE A 115 13.64 -42.03 34.54
N VAL A 116 13.32 -40.74 34.64
CA VAL A 116 13.57 -39.76 33.59
C VAL A 116 15.06 -39.67 33.25
N SER A 117 15.95 -39.64 34.24
CA SER A 117 17.40 -39.65 34.03
C SER A 117 17.86 -40.88 33.23
N HIS A 118 17.40 -42.08 33.65
CA HIS A 118 17.75 -43.31 32.96
C HIS A 118 17.30 -43.30 31.49
N LYS A 119 16.08 -42.89 31.23
CA LYS A 119 15.56 -42.80 29.87
C LYS A 119 16.24 -41.70 29.05
N ALA A 120 16.57 -40.56 29.64
CA ALA A 120 17.31 -39.51 28.97
C ALA A 120 18.73 -39.97 28.56
N GLN A 121 19.40 -40.76 29.40
CA GLN A 121 20.71 -41.36 29.09
C GLN A 121 20.60 -42.41 27.98
N GLU A 122 19.60 -43.33 28.06
CA GLU A 122 19.35 -44.35 27.05
C GLU A 122 19.11 -43.71 25.67
N LEU A 123 18.30 -42.65 25.61
CA LEU A 123 17.95 -41.91 24.40
C LEU A 123 19.05 -40.95 23.93
N LYS A 124 20.04 -40.66 24.76
CA LYS A 124 20.99 -39.55 24.59
C LYS A 124 20.25 -38.24 24.37
N ALA A 125 19.20 -38.03 25.15
CA ALA A 125 18.33 -36.87 25.02
C ALA A 125 19.10 -35.55 25.21
N ARG A 126 18.69 -34.54 24.45
CA ARG A 126 19.16 -33.15 24.55
C ARG A 126 18.05 -32.20 24.99
N ARG A 127 16.80 -32.61 24.79
CA ARG A 127 15.60 -31.80 25.09
C ARG A 127 14.71 -32.55 26.08
N LEU A 128 14.10 -31.78 27.00
CA LEU A 128 13.13 -32.29 27.96
C LEU A 128 11.93 -31.37 28.02
N VAL A 129 10.74 -31.94 28.10
CA VAL A 129 9.50 -31.23 28.41
C VAL A 129 8.84 -31.88 29.61
N ILE A 130 8.38 -31.07 30.56
CA ILE A 130 7.50 -31.48 31.66
C ILE A 130 6.21 -30.69 31.56
N ASP A 131 5.11 -31.38 31.23
CA ASP A 131 3.81 -30.80 30.96
C ASP A 131 2.70 -31.55 31.73
N ALA A 132 1.96 -30.99 32.66
CA ALA A 132 2.03 -29.67 33.26
C ALA A 132 2.56 -29.81 34.68
N LEU A 133 3.53 -29.00 35.04
CA LEU A 133 4.21 -29.12 36.36
C LEU A 133 3.27 -28.75 37.51
N ASP A 134 2.29 -27.90 37.32
CA ASP A 134 1.32 -27.52 38.34
C ASP A 134 0.43 -28.69 38.80
N VAL A 135 0.21 -29.71 37.98
CA VAL A 135 -0.48 -30.94 38.39
C VAL A 135 0.30 -31.69 39.44
N LEU A 136 1.63 -31.82 39.25
CA LEU A 136 2.52 -32.40 40.27
C LEU A 136 2.44 -31.66 41.60
N LEU A 137 2.37 -30.35 41.54
CA LEU A 137 2.40 -29.50 42.73
C LEU A 137 1.09 -29.49 43.52
N GLN A 138 -0.02 -29.85 42.88
CA GLN A 138 -1.31 -30.01 43.55
C GLN A 138 -1.32 -31.22 44.50
N LEU A 139 -0.39 -32.14 44.30
CA LEU A 139 -0.26 -33.35 45.12
C LEU A 139 0.59 -33.11 46.41
N LEU A 140 1.20 -31.95 46.49
CA LEU A 140 2.01 -31.56 47.65
C LEU A 140 1.18 -30.59 48.49
N GLU A 141 0.72 -31.02 49.68
CA GLU A 141 -0.18 -30.20 50.54
C GLU A 141 0.58 -29.11 51.31
N GLU A 142 1.83 -29.37 51.69
CA GLU A 142 2.61 -28.45 52.51
C GLU A 142 3.48 -27.48 51.69
N PRO A 143 3.41 -26.17 51.91
CA PRO A 143 4.24 -25.19 51.19
C PRO A 143 5.74 -25.38 51.32
N LEU A 144 6.22 -25.89 52.45
CA LEU A 144 7.65 -26.19 52.71
C LEU A 144 8.12 -27.39 51.88
N THR A 145 7.29 -28.43 51.79
CA THR A 145 7.53 -29.61 50.98
C THR A 145 7.59 -29.25 49.51
N ILE A 146 6.63 -28.45 49.02
CA ILE A 146 6.63 -27.92 47.66
C ILE A 146 7.95 -27.22 47.34
N ARG A 147 8.41 -26.32 48.20
CA ARG A 147 9.68 -25.59 47.98
C ARG A 147 10.88 -26.52 47.92
N SER A 148 10.94 -27.51 48.81
CA SER A 148 12.07 -28.45 48.86
C SER A 148 12.11 -29.34 47.61
N GLU A 149 10.99 -29.87 47.13
CA GLU A 149 10.90 -30.69 45.92
C GLU A 149 11.20 -29.86 44.66
N LEU A 150 10.79 -28.61 44.63
CA LEU A 150 11.11 -27.69 43.53
C LEU A 150 12.61 -27.31 43.50
N HIS A 151 13.22 -27.09 44.65
CA HIS A 151 14.67 -26.89 44.72
C HIS A 151 15.42 -28.14 44.25
N TYR A 152 14.92 -29.32 44.62
CA TYR A 152 15.49 -30.59 44.15
C TYR A 152 15.34 -30.72 42.63
N LEU A 153 14.16 -30.45 42.06
CA LEU A 153 13.91 -30.48 40.64
C LEU A 153 14.84 -29.51 39.89
N ASN A 154 14.98 -28.28 40.36
CA ASN A 154 15.86 -27.29 39.74
C ASN A 154 17.34 -27.73 39.76
N HIS A 155 17.80 -28.25 40.88
CA HIS A 155 19.16 -28.80 41.02
C HIS A 155 19.38 -29.99 40.06
N TRP A 156 18.43 -30.91 40.02
CA TRP A 156 18.45 -32.07 39.15
C TRP A 156 18.47 -31.63 37.66
N LEU A 157 17.60 -30.70 37.22
CA LEU A 157 17.59 -30.17 35.85
C LEU A 157 18.95 -29.56 35.46
N GLY A 158 19.58 -28.83 36.37
CA GLY A 158 20.92 -28.26 36.17
C GLY A 158 22.02 -29.31 35.95
N GLN A 159 21.87 -30.51 36.53
CA GLN A 159 22.84 -31.61 36.41
C GLN A 159 22.67 -32.47 35.16
N GLN A 160 21.46 -32.51 34.58
CA GLN A 160 21.17 -33.38 33.43
C GLN A 160 21.77 -32.87 32.09
N GLY A 161 22.15 -31.61 32.00
CA GLY A 161 22.63 -31.03 30.72
C GLY A 161 21.57 -30.98 29.62
N LEU A 162 20.28 -30.96 30.00
CA LEU A 162 19.15 -30.92 29.10
C LEU A 162 18.65 -29.48 28.95
N THR A 163 18.26 -29.10 27.71
CA THR A 163 17.48 -27.88 27.46
C THR A 163 16.03 -28.21 27.75
N SER A 164 15.45 -27.60 28.78
CA SER A 164 14.18 -28.04 29.35
C SER A 164 13.09 -26.98 29.23
N ILE A 165 11.87 -27.40 28.85
CA ILE A 165 10.65 -26.62 28.96
C ILE A 165 9.78 -27.18 30.05
N LEU A 166 9.34 -26.30 30.97
CA LEU A 166 8.33 -26.60 31.98
C LEU A 166 7.09 -25.80 31.67
N THR A 167 5.93 -26.41 31.56
CA THR A 167 4.66 -25.71 31.39
C THR A 167 3.92 -25.57 32.71
N ILE A 168 3.31 -24.43 32.91
CA ILE A 168 2.58 -24.11 34.16
C ILE A 168 1.34 -23.28 33.83
N LYS A 169 0.24 -23.57 34.51
CA LYS A 169 -0.95 -22.74 34.55
C LYS A 169 -0.79 -21.64 35.62
N PRO A 170 -0.94 -20.34 35.27
CA PRO A 170 -0.94 -19.28 36.29
C PRO A 170 -2.15 -19.44 37.21
N ARG A 171 -1.96 -19.20 38.51
CA ARG A 171 -3.05 -19.16 39.51
C ARG A 171 -3.46 -17.72 39.76
N GLU A 172 -4.76 -17.45 39.81
CA GLU A 172 -5.33 -16.09 39.98
C GLU A 172 -4.99 -15.45 41.35
N ASN A 173 -4.75 -16.26 42.38
CA ASN A 173 -4.44 -15.77 43.71
C ASN A 173 -2.94 -15.89 43.99
N GLY A 174 -2.09 -15.03 43.43
CA GLY A 174 -0.70 -14.76 43.75
C GLY A 174 -0.01 -15.69 44.78
N SER A 175 -0.03 -17.02 44.56
CA SER A 175 0.70 -17.92 45.42
C SER A 175 2.19 -17.76 45.12
N GLY A 176 3.05 -17.58 46.11
CA GLY A 176 4.51 -17.45 45.98
C GLY A 176 5.20 -18.56 45.18
N LEU A 177 4.43 -19.52 44.64
CA LEU A 177 4.82 -20.57 43.72
C LEU A 177 5.18 -20.04 42.32
N GLN A 178 4.38 -19.15 41.77
CA GLN A 178 4.66 -18.54 40.45
C GLN A 178 5.96 -17.73 40.52
N ASP A 179 6.14 -16.94 41.58
CA ASP A 179 7.37 -16.17 41.81
C ASP A 179 8.58 -17.08 42.00
N PHE A 180 8.39 -18.22 42.67
CA PHE A 180 9.46 -19.22 42.81
C PHE A 180 9.87 -19.78 41.44
N PHE A 181 8.92 -20.22 40.58
CA PHE A 181 9.23 -20.71 39.23
C PHE A 181 9.89 -19.64 38.39
N MET A 182 9.38 -18.43 38.46
CA MET A 182 10.00 -17.29 37.79
C MET A 182 11.43 -17.05 38.32
N SER A 183 11.71 -17.34 39.57
CA SER A 183 13.06 -17.17 40.12
C SER A 183 14.07 -18.21 39.61
N ILE A 184 13.66 -19.45 39.44
CA ILE A 184 14.54 -20.55 39.03
C ILE A 184 14.74 -20.64 37.51
N ALA A 185 13.74 -20.27 36.70
CA ALA A 185 13.85 -20.33 35.27
C ALA A 185 14.86 -19.31 34.71
N ASP A 186 15.63 -19.71 33.72
CA ASP A 186 16.53 -18.82 32.99
C ASP A 186 15.82 -18.03 31.86
N CYS A 187 14.80 -18.64 31.26
CA CYS A 187 13.90 -18.02 30.30
C CYS A 187 12.45 -18.23 30.75
N ALA A 188 11.59 -17.25 30.51
CA ALA A 188 10.15 -17.37 30.79
C ALA A 188 9.34 -16.74 29.68
N ILE A 189 8.43 -17.54 29.14
CA ILE A 189 7.52 -17.20 28.05
C ILE A 189 6.09 -17.25 28.59
N VAL A 190 5.32 -16.20 28.38
CA VAL A 190 3.89 -16.12 28.74
C VAL A 190 3.06 -16.22 27.46
N LEU A 191 2.13 -17.16 27.44
CA LEU A 191 1.12 -17.30 26.41
C LEU A 191 -0.23 -16.83 26.96
N ASP A 192 -0.90 -15.99 26.19
CA ASP A 192 -2.21 -15.44 26.54
C ASP A 192 -3.18 -15.57 25.37
N ALA A 193 -4.46 -15.76 25.66
CA ALA A 193 -5.53 -15.81 24.68
C ALA A 193 -6.64 -14.84 25.10
N ARG A 194 -6.93 -13.87 24.25
CA ARG A 194 -7.93 -12.82 24.49
C ARG A 194 -9.01 -12.88 23.44
N VAL A 195 -10.24 -12.65 23.84
CA VAL A 195 -11.36 -12.47 22.92
C VAL A 195 -11.60 -10.97 22.78
N LEU A 196 -11.37 -10.44 21.59
CA LEU A 196 -11.60 -9.05 21.25
C LEU A 196 -12.60 -8.99 20.09
N ASN A 197 -13.72 -8.32 20.26
CA ASN A 197 -14.76 -8.22 19.23
C ASN A 197 -15.15 -9.59 18.63
N GLN A 198 -15.37 -10.60 19.49
CA GLN A 198 -15.72 -11.98 19.14
C GLN A 198 -14.60 -12.78 18.44
N VAL A 199 -13.44 -12.18 18.18
CA VAL A 199 -12.28 -12.84 17.59
C VAL A 199 -11.28 -13.22 18.67
N THR A 200 -10.86 -14.49 18.69
CA THR A 200 -9.83 -14.97 19.62
C THR A 200 -8.45 -14.65 19.06
N THR A 201 -7.68 -13.85 19.77
CA THR A 201 -6.28 -13.56 19.46
C THR A 201 -5.37 -14.18 20.50
N ARG A 202 -4.28 -14.82 20.06
CA ARG A 202 -3.25 -15.37 20.97
C ARG A 202 -2.02 -14.47 20.93
N ARG A 203 -1.43 -14.26 22.11
CA ARG A 203 -0.25 -13.42 22.30
C ARG A 203 0.84 -14.18 23.06
N LEU A 204 2.09 -13.95 22.66
CA LEU A 204 3.30 -14.49 23.29
C LEU A 204 4.16 -13.32 23.77
N ARG A 205 4.69 -13.42 24.99
CA ARG A 205 5.63 -12.45 25.54
C ARG A 205 6.76 -13.17 26.28
N VAL A 206 8.01 -12.80 25.98
CA VAL A 206 9.15 -13.21 26.77
C VAL A 206 9.28 -12.21 27.93
N VAL A 207 9.17 -12.70 29.15
CA VAL A 207 9.21 -11.85 30.37
C VAL A 207 10.53 -11.91 31.08
N LYS A 208 11.33 -12.94 30.81
CA LYS A 208 12.65 -13.14 31.38
C LYS A 208 13.54 -13.90 30.41
N TYR A 209 14.82 -13.49 30.35
CA TYR A 209 15.87 -14.23 29.67
C TYR A 209 17.22 -13.86 30.29
N ARG A 210 17.83 -14.75 31.09
CA ARG A 210 19.10 -14.49 31.76
C ARG A 210 20.27 -14.62 30.79
N GLY A 211 21.10 -13.58 30.73
CA GLY A 211 22.35 -13.60 29.95
C GLY A 211 22.16 -13.36 28.45
N SER A 212 20.99 -12.92 27.99
CA SER A 212 20.73 -12.55 26.61
C SER A 212 19.74 -11.39 26.50
N SER A 213 19.86 -10.62 25.42
CA SER A 213 18.78 -9.79 24.91
C SER A 213 17.68 -10.66 24.29
N PHE A 214 16.49 -10.11 24.18
CA PHE A 214 15.29 -10.74 23.61
C PHE A 214 14.27 -9.69 23.23
N GLY A 215 13.31 -10.05 22.38
CA GLY A 215 12.17 -9.20 22.02
C GLY A 215 11.26 -8.97 23.24
N ARG A 216 11.14 -7.71 23.67
CA ARG A 216 10.42 -7.32 24.90
C ARG A 216 8.93 -7.04 24.68
N ASN A 217 8.49 -7.03 23.44
CA ASN A 217 7.11 -6.75 23.07
C ASN A 217 6.20 -7.95 23.30
N GLU A 218 4.92 -7.73 23.17
CA GLU A 218 3.92 -8.76 23.07
C GLU A 218 3.72 -9.10 21.59
N TYR A 219 3.92 -10.38 21.24
CA TYR A 219 3.87 -10.85 19.86
C TYR A 219 2.63 -11.69 19.64
N PRO A 220 1.82 -11.41 18.63
CA PRO A 220 0.73 -12.30 18.28
C PRO A 220 1.26 -13.57 17.65
N PHE A 221 0.54 -14.68 17.88
CA PHE A 221 0.82 -15.95 17.23
C PHE A 221 -0.46 -16.71 16.90
N VAL A 222 -0.35 -17.62 15.96
CA VAL A 222 -1.44 -18.54 15.57
C VAL A 222 -0.94 -19.97 15.68
N ILE A 223 -1.88 -20.90 15.87
CA ILE A 223 -1.66 -22.33 15.81
C ILE A 223 -2.38 -22.82 14.56
N THR A 224 -1.62 -23.30 13.58
CA THR A 224 -2.11 -23.78 12.30
C THR A 224 -1.86 -25.28 12.18
N ASP A 225 -2.24 -25.87 11.07
CA ASP A 225 -1.89 -27.26 10.68
C ASP A 225 -0.36 -27.53 10.62
N GLN A 226 0.46 -26.49 10.59
CA GLN A 226 1.92 -26.58 10.58
C GLN A 226 2.57 -26.30 11.95
N GLY A 227 1.76 -26.12 12.99
CA GLY A 227 2.20 -25.78 14.34
C GLY A 227 2.05 -24.29 14.66
N LEU A 228 2.82 -23.83 15.66
CA LEU A 228 2.82 -22.46 16.15
C LEU A 228 3.64 -21.56 15.21
N GLN A 229 3.06 -20.43 14.85
CA GLN A 229 3.72 -19.45 14.00
C GLN A 229 3.53 -18.03 14.57
N THR A 230 4.59 -17.27 14.64
CA THR A 230 4.56 -15.86 15.00
C THR A 230 5.33 -15.04 13.96
N ILE A 231 4.89 -13.81 13.75
CA ILE A 231 5.56 -12.86 12.84
C ILE A 231 5.98 -11.66 13.70
N PRO A 232 7.24 -11.61 14.14
CA PRO A 232 7.72 -10.50 14.95
C PRO A 232 7.76 -9.21 14.13
N ILE A 233 7.27 -8.11 14.71
CA ILE A 233 7.33 -6.77 14.09
C ILE A 233 8.79 -6.31 13.92
N THR A 234 9.67 -6.77 14.80
CA THR A 234 11.08 -6.40 14.87
C THR A 234 11.92 -6.90 13.69
N SER A 235 11.43 -7.88 12.92
CA SER A 235 12.11 -8.36 11.71
C SER A 235 11.91 -7.48 10.48
N ILE A 236 11.05 -6.46 10.58
CA ILE A 236 10.71 -5.58 9.46
C ILE A 236 11.62 -4.34 9.52
N GLU A 237 12.74 -4.37 8.82
CA GLU A 237 13.57 -3.19 8.61
C GLU A 237 12.94 -2.26 7.56
N LEU A 238 13.03 -0.94 7.78
CA LEU A 238 12.57 0.08 6.81
C LEU A 238 13.52 0.18 5.59
N LYS A 239 13.84 -0.95 4.97
CA LYS A 239 14.71 -1.01 3.79
C LYS A 239 13.86 -1.01 2.51
N HIS A 240 13.33 0.15 2.15
CA HIS A 240 12.62 0.29 0.87
C HIS A 240 13.58 0.76 -0.22
N LYS A 241 13.57 0.06 -1.34
CA LYS A 241 14.27 0.53 -2.55
C LYS A 241 13.51 1.74 -3.13
N PRO A 242 14.23 2.77 -3.62
CA PRO A 242 13.57 3.90 -4.28
C PRO A 242 12.81 3.43 -5.52
N PHE A 243 11.68 4.05 -5.80
CA PHE A 243 10.88 3.78 -6.99
C PHE A 243 11.67 4.18 -8.24
N SER A 244 11.79 3.28 -9.20
CA SER A 244 12.57 3.53 -10.42
C SER A 244 11.77 3.37 -11.71
N THR A 245 10.73 2.53 -11.70
CA THR A 245 9.97 2.19 -12.90
C THR A 245 8.47 2.32 -12.65
N ARG A 246 7.72 2.64 -13.70
CA ARG A 246 6.27 2.73 -13.67
C ARG A 246 5.64 1.64 -14.53
N PHE A 247 4.37 1.39 -14.31
CA PHE A 247 3.55 0.56 -15.18
C PHE A 247 2.23 1.26 -15.48
N SER A 248 1.69 0.96 -16.65
CA SER A 248 0.42 1.51 -17.12
C SER A 248 -0.75 0.94 -16.32
N THR A 249 -1.71 1.78 -16.01
CA THR A 249 -2.99 1.41 -15.39
C THR A 249 -3.97 0.74 -16.36
N GLY A 250 -3.67 0.74 -17.68
CA GLY A 250 -4.60 0.35 -18.73
C GLY A 250 -5.54 1.48 -19.15
N ILE A 251 -5.49 2.63 -18.48
CA ILE A 251 -6.30 3.80 -18.77
C ILE A 251 -5.37 4.98 -19.17
N PRO A 252 -5.18 5.27 -20.46
CA PRO A 252 -4.16 6.22 -20.92
C PRO A 252 -4.28 7.63 -20.34
N ARG A 253 -5.50 8.07 -20.02
CA ARG A 253 -5.71 9.38 -19.38
C ARG A 253 -5.33 9.35 -17.90
N LEU A 254 -5.55 8.23 -17.17
CA LEU A 254 -5.08 8.08 -15.80
C LEU A 254 -3.56 8.04 -15.75
N ASP A 255 -2.92 7.35 -16.68
CA ASP A 255 -1.46 7.30 -16.77
C ASP A 255 -0.88 8.72 -16.95
N ARG A 256 -1.51 9.56 -17.78
CA ARG A 256 -1.10 10.98 -17.92
C ARG A 256 -1.30 11.79 -16.65
N LEU A 257 -2.39 11.57 -15.89
CA LEU A 257 -2.61 12.25 -14.60
C LEU A 257 -1.57 11.85 -13.55
N LEU A 258 -1.03 10.62 -13.66
CA LEU A 258 0.01 10.05 -12.79
C LEU A 258 1.44 10.23 -13.34
N ASP A 259 1.61 11.02 -14.42
CA ASP A 259 2.91 11.26 -15.06
C ASP A 259 3.58 9.96 -15.55
N GLY A 260 2.79 9.08 -16.20
CA GLY A 260 3.24 7.84 -16.81
C GLY A 260 2.84 6.54 -16.11
N GLY A 261 1.88 6.60 -15.18
CA GLY A 261 1.32 5.42 -14.50
C GLY A 261 1.76 5.27 -13.04
N ILE A 262 1.53 4.10 -12.47
CA ILE A 262 1.81 3.79 -11.06
C ILE A 262 3.26 3.31 -10.91
N TYR A 263 3.96 3.76 -9.87
CA TYR A 263 5.29 3.26 -9.55
C TYR A 263 5.26 1.80 -9.09
N ARG A 264 6.20 0.99 -9.58
CA ARG A 264 6.40 -0.37 -9.08
C ARG A 264 6.90 -0.34 -7.64
N SER A 265 6.53 -1.35 -6.87
CA SER A 265 6.84 -1.47 -5.43
C SER A 265 6.26 -0.34 -4.55
N SER A 266 5.36 0.48 -5.10
CA SER A 266 4.64 1.51 -4.35
C SER A 266 3.34 1.01 -3.77
N CYS A 267 2.77 1.78 -2.84
CA CYS A 267 1.44 1.56 -2.29
C CYS A 267 0.48 2.65 -2.80
N THR A 268 -0.53 2.24 -3.55
CA THR A 268 -1.60 3.11 -4.06
C THR A 268 -2.88 2.85 -3.30
N LEU A 269 -3.51 3.90 -2.78
CA LEU A 269 -4.84 3.86 -2.18
C LEU A 269 -5.87 4.39 -3.18
N ILE A 270 -6.91 3.60 -3.43
CA ILE A 270 -8.10 4.00 -4.16
C ILE A 270 -9.23 4.15 -3.14
N ALA A 271 -9.59 5.40 -2.84
CA ALA A 271 -10.59 5.73 -1.84
C ALA A 271 -11.83 6.38 -2.47
N GLY A 272 -12.99 6.20 -1.84
CA GLY A 272 -14.22 6.84 -2.31
C GLY A 272 -15.48 6.19 -1.75
N GLU A 273 -16.62 6.82 -2.01
CA GLU A 273 -17.94 6.34 -1.59
C GLU A 273 -18.34 5.02 -2.27
N PRO A 274 -19.29 4.25 -1.70
CA PRO A 274 -19.85 3.08 -2.36
C PRO A 274 -20.36 3.41 -3.77
N GLY A 275 -20.17 2.48 -4.73
CA GLY A 275 -20.66 2.62 -6.09
C GLY A 275 -19.88 3.59 -7.01
N THR A 276 -18.81 4.22 -6.52
CA THR A 276 -17.97 5.14 -7.34
C THR A 276 -17.08 4.43 -8.37
N GLY A 277 -16.96 3.08 -8.30
CA GLY A 277 -16.18 2.30 -9.27
C GLY A 277 -14.78 1.89 -8.82
N LYS A 278 -14.50 1.87 -7.49
CA LYS A 278 -13.19 1.49 -6.93
C LYS A 278 -12.72 0.10 -7.36
N THR A 279 -13.58 -0.90 -7.15
CA THR A 279 -13.29 -2.30 -7.51
C THR A 279 -13.10 -2.45 -9.03
N LEU A 280 -13.90 -1.74 -9.82
CA LEU A 280 -13.77 -1.74 -11.28
C LEU A 280 -12.44 -1.11 -11.74
N LEU A 281 -12.06 0.05 -11.18
CA LEU A 281 -10.78 0.71 -11.47
C LEU A 281 -9.60 -0.21 -11.12
N THR A 282 -9.64 -0.82 -9.95
CA THR A 282 -8.61 -1.76 -9.51
C THR A 282 -8.55 -2.98 -10.43
N SER A 283 -9.69 -3.54 -10.78
CA SER A 283 -9.77 -4.69 -11.71
C SER A 283 -9.23 -4.35 -13.10
N THR A 284 -9.44 -3.13 -13.60
CA THR A 284 -8.84 -2.65 -14.85
C THR A 284 -7.30 -2.64 -14.77
N ILE A 285 -6.75 -2.11 -13.67
CA ILE A 285 -5.30 -2.06 -13.44
C ILE A 285 -4.71 -3.47 -13.36
N ILE A 286 -5.38 -4.38 -12.65
CA ILE A 286 -4.93 -5.77 -12.51
C ILE A 286 -5.06 -6.54 -13.81
N GLN A 287 -6.14 -6.36 -14.57
CA GLN A 287 -6.26 -6.96 -15.91
C GLN A 287 -5.12 -6.54 -16.83
N GLU A 288 -4.77 -5.25 -16.84
CA GLU A 288 -3.65 -4.74 -17.63
C GLU A 288 -2.30 -5.31 -17.17
N ALA A 289 -2.10 -5.47 -15.86
CA ALA A 289 -0.92 -6.16 -15.32
C ALA A 289 -0.84 -7.63 -15.78
N CYS A 290 -1.96 -8.37 -15.66
CA CYS A 290 -2.05 -9.76 -16.12
C CYS A 290 -1.87 -9.89 -17.63
N ARG A 291 -2.36 -8.92 -18.44
CA ARG A 291 -2.15 -8.88 -19.89
C ARG A 291 -0.66 -8.78 -20.26
N ARG A 292 0.15 -8.15 -19.41
CA ARG A 292 1.63 -8.12 -19.54
C ARG A 292 2.32 -9.40 -19.02
N GLY A 293 1.57 -10.40 -18.56
CA GLY A 293 2.11 -11.62 -17.97
C GLY A 293 2.51 -11.49 -16.50
N GLU A 294 2.15 -10.40 -15.82
CA GLU A 294 2.47 -10.16 -14.42
C GLU A 294 1.44 -10.85 -13.53
N LYS A 295 1.91 -11.49 -12.45
CA LYS A 295 1.03 -12.19 -11.51
C LYS A 295 0.48 -11.22 -10.46
N ALA A 296 -0.77 -11.44 -10.07
CA ALA A 296 -1.46 -10.67 -9.04
C ALA A 296 -2.14 -11.57 -8.02
N VAL A 297 -2.16 -11.12 -6.75
CA VAL A 297 -2.99 -11.66 -5.68
C VAL A 297 -4.04 -10.62 -5.32
N TYR A 298 -5.30 -11.00 -5.34
CA TYR A 298 -6.44 -10.14 -4.97
C TYR A 298 -7.05 -10.66 -3.66
N VAL A 299 -6.86 -9.93 -2.58
CA VAL A 299 -7.45 -10.22 -1.27
C VAL A 299 -8.76 -9.46 -1.17
N SER A 300 -9.89 -10.19 -1.04
CA SER A 300 -11.21 -9.60 -0.86
C SER A 300 -11.80 -9.97 0.48
N PHE A 301 -12.26 -8.96 1.23
CA PHE A 301 -12.93 -9.08 2.52
C PHE A 301 -14.42 -8.76 2.48
N GLU A 302 -14.96 -8.42 1.32
CA GLU A 302 -16.37 -8.01 1.16
C GLU A 302 -17.11 -8.83 0.10
N GLU A 303 -16.43 -9.21 -0.98
CA GLU A 303 -17.04 -9.91 -2.11
C GLU A 303 -16.30 -11.22 -2.42
N SER A 304 -17.05 -12.23 -2.92
CA SER A 304 -16.43 -13.45 -3.43
C SER A 304 -15.73 -13.20 -4.78
N ASP A 305 -14.79 -14.05 -5.13
CA ASP A 305 -14.10 -14.04 -6.43
C ASP A 305 -15.07 -14.09 -7.60
N GLN A 306 -16.08 -14.98 -7.53
CA GLN A 306 -17.12 -15.11 -8.54
C GLN A 306 -17.95 -13.83 -8.68
N ALA A 307 -18.29 -13.17 -7.56
CA ALA A 307 -19.04 -11.92 -7.58
C ALA A 307 -18.22 -10.79 -8.24
N ILE A 308 -16.94 -10.64 -7.87
CA ILE A 308 -16.05 -9.65 -8.49
C ILE A 308 -15.93 -9.89 -9.99
N ILE A 309 -15.64 -11.14 -10.42
CA ILE A 309 -15.50 -11.50 -11.83
C ILE A 309 -16.79 -11.20 -12.60
N HIS A 310 -17.95 -11.55 -12.04
CA HIS A 310 -19.25 -11.29 -12.66
C HIS A 310 -19.54 -9.80 -12.78
N ASN A 311 -19.33 -9.04 -11.70
CA ASN A 311 -19.64 -7.62 -11.64
C ASN A 311 -18.81 -6.80 -12.64
N VAL A 312 -17.51 -7.08 -12.76
CA VAL A 312 -16.63 -6.33 -13.67
C VAL A 312 -16.85 -6.69 -15.15
N ARG A 313 -17.40 -7.87 -15.44
CA ARG A 313 -17.76 -8.28 -16.81
C ARG A 313 -18.80 -7.36 -17.44
N SER A 314 -19.73 -6.81 -16.66
CA SER A 314 -20.73 -5.84 -17.13
C SER A 314 -20.11 -4.55 -17.67
N ALA A 315 -18.88 -4.26 -17.27
CA ALA A 315 -18.10 -3.12 -17.76
C ALA A 315 -17.00 -3.53 -18.77
N GLY A 316 -17.15 -4.71 -19.40
CA GLY A 316 -16.24 -5.17 -20.45
C GLY A 316 -14.90 -5.72 -19.97
N LEU A 317 -14.75 -6.01 -18.67
CA LEU A 317 -13.51 -6.61 -18.14
C LEU A 317 -13.64 -8.14 -18.05
N GLU A 318 -12.61 -8.85 -18.50
CA GLU A 318 -12.53 -10.31 -18.49
C GLU A 318 -11.39 -10.78 -17.60
N LEU A 319 -11.70 -11.08 -16.31
CA LEU A 319 -10.70 -11.57 -15.35
C LEU A 319 -10.55 -13.10 -15.35
N GLU A 320 -11.60 -13.83 -15.73
CA GLU A 320 -11.63 -15.29 -15.68
C GLU A 320 -10.50 -15.98 -16.46
N PRO A 321 -10.09 -15.52 -17.66
CA PRO A 321 -8.96 -16.11 -18.39
C PRO A 321 -7.65 -16.05 -17.61
N TYR A 322 -7.42 -14.97 -16.87
CA TYR A 322 -6.20 -14.79 -16.07
C TYR A 322 -6.20 -15.65 -14.80
N VAL A 323 -7.36 -15.90 -14.21
CA VAL A 323 -7.51 -16.85 -13.10
C VAL A 323 -7.18 -18.27 -13.59
N LYS A 324 -7.74 -18.69 -14.73
CA LYS A 324 -7.45 -20.00 -15.34
C LYS A 324 -5.99 -20.16 -15.74
N ALA A 325 -5.34 -19.08 -16.16
CA ALA A 325 -3.92 -19.06 -16.52
C ALA A 325 -2.97 -19.00 -15.30
N GLY A 326 -3.50 -18.90 -14.06
CA GLY A 326 -2.71 -18.78 -12.84
C GLY A 326 -1.98 -17.44 -12.71
N LEU A 327 -2.39 -16.40 -13.45
CA LEU A 327 -1.87 -15.03 -13.36
C LEU A 327 -2.60 -14.20 -12.30
N LEU A 328 -3.88 -14.48 -12.05
CA LEU A 328 -4.67 -13.83 -11.01
C LEU A 328 -5.11 -14.86 -9.97
N HIS A 329 -4.76 -14.65 -8.72
CA HIS A 329 -5.13 -15.51 -7.60
C HIS A 329 -5.98 -14.71 -6.60
N PHE A 330 -7.17 -15.22 -6.25
CA PHE A 330 -8.05 -14.64 -5.26
C PHE A 330 -7.85 -15.28 -3.88
N ILE A 331 -7.86 -14.45 -2.85
CA ILE A 331 -8.02 -14.85 -1.45
C ILE A 331 -9.29 -14.16 -0.96
N THR A 332 -10.35 -14.94 -0.74
CA THR A 332 -11.62 -14.41 -0.24
C THR A 332 -11.87 -14.93 1.16
N ALA A 333 -12.13 -14.05 2.10
CA ALA A 333 -12.42 -14.41 3.48
C ALA A 333 -13.26 -13.31 4.16
N MET A 334 -14.18 -13.74 5.02
CA MET A 334 -14.81 -12.78 5.94
C MET A 334 -13.79 -12.33 6.99
N PRO A 335 -13.62 -11.03 7.23
CA PRO A 335 -12.61 -10.53 8.17
C PRO A 335 -12.80 -11.05 9.60
N GLU A 336 -14.05 -11.24 10.03
CA GLU A 336 -14.41 -11.79 11.34
C GLU A 336 -14.24 -13.30 11.50
N ALA A 337 -13.97 -14.03 10.42
CA ALA A 337 -13.83 -15.49 10.48
C ALA A 337 -12.59 -15.93 11.25
N THR A 338 -11.51 -15.12 11.18
CA THR A 338 -10.25 -15.39 11.87
C THR A 338 -9.60 -14.09 12.35
N GLY A 339 -8.55 -14.20 13.16
CA GLY A 339 -7.79 -13.03 13.61
C GLY A 339 -6.91 -12.41 12.53
N ALA A 340 -6.52 -11.17 12.72
CA ALA A 340 -5.64 -10.41 11.82
C ALA A 340 -4.34 -11.15 11.47
N GLU A 341 -3.79 -11.91 12.41
CA GLU A 341 -2.56 -12.68 12.25
C GLU A 341 -2.72 -13.85 11.28
N GLU A 342 -3.87 -14.52 11.32
CA GLU A 342 -4.16 -15.64 10.42
C GLU A 342 -4.39 -15.15 8.99
N HIS A 343 -5.10 -14.03 8.83
CA HIS A 343 -5.22 -13.36 7.53
C HIS A 343 -3.85 -12.95 6.97
N LEU A 344 -2.95 -12.45 7.83
CA LEU A 344 -1.59 -12.11 7.42
C LEU A 344 -0.79 -13.34 6.98
N LEU A 345 -0.88 -14.44 7.72
CA LEU A 345 -0.21 -15.70 7.35
C LEU A 345 -0.74 -16.25 6.02
N ASN A 346 -2.05 -16.20 5.81
CA ASN A 346 -2.66 -16.64 4.55
C ASN A 346 -2.18 -15.79 3.37
N LEU A 347 -2.07 -14.47 3.57
CA LEU A 347 -1.47 -13.58 2.57
C LEU A 347 -0.01 -13.96 2.29
N ILE A 348 0.80 -14.19 3.33
CA ILE A 348 2.21 -14.58 3.18
C ILE A 348 2.34 -15.90 2.42
N LYS A 349 1.54 -16.93 2.80
CA LYS A 349 1.52 -18.22 2.09
C LYS A 349 1.21 -18.05 0.60
N ALA A 350 0.20 -17.28 0.27
CA ALA A 350 -0.17 -17.02 -1.11
C ALA A 350 0.93 -16.26 -1.88
N VAL A 351 1.55 -15.25 -1.25
CA VAL A 351 2.67 -14.51 -1.85
C VAL A 351 3.88 -15.41 -2.11
N ASP A 352 4.19 -16.32 -1.18
CA ASP A 352 5.29 -17.27 -1.32
C ASP A 352 5.04 -18.30 -2.45
N GLN A 353 3.79 -18.74 -2.62
CA GLN A 353 3.38 -19.71 -3.65
C GLN A 353 3.26 -19.07 -5.03
N VAL A 354 2.54 -17.95 -5.14
CA VAL A 354 2.22 -17.30 -6.41
C VAL A 354 3.40 -16.46 -6.91
N LYS A 355 4.19 -15.86 -6.00
CA LYS A 355 5.26 -14.87 -6.28
C LYS A 355 4.75 -13.72 -7.14
N PRO A 356 3.72 -12.98 -6.66
CA PRO A 356 3.05 -11.95 -7.43
C PRO A 356 3.92 -10.69 -7.55
N GLN A 357 3.69 -9.90 -8.61
CA GLN A 357 4.18 -8.54 -8.75
C GLN A 357 3.21 -7.50 -8.18
N HIS A 358 1.94 -7.88 -8.04
CA HIS A 358 0.88 -6.99 -7.55
C HIS A 358 0.05 -7.67 -6.47
N VAL A 359 -0.32 -6.92 -5.43
CA VAL A 359 -1.27 -7.36 -4.40
C VAL A 359 -2.34 -6.29 -4.23
N VAL A 360 -3.60 -6.72 -4.26
CA VAL A 360 -4.77 -5.89 -3.96
C VAL A 360 -5.33 -6.28 -2.61
N ILE A 361 -5.77 -5.30 -1.81
CA ILE A 361 -6.53 -5.52 -0.58
C ILE A 361 -7.82 -4.71 -0.65
N ASP A 362 -8.95 -5.41 -0.74
CA ASP A 362 -10.30 -4.87 -0.93
C ASP A 362 -11.29 -5.42 0.13
N ALA A 363 -11.80 -4.64 1.05
CA ALA A 363 -11.48 -3.25 1.35
C ALA A 363 -10.77 -3.18 2.70
N ILE A 364 -9.84 -2.22 2.85
CA ILE A 364 -9.14 -2.03 4.13
C ILE A 364 -10.08 -1.58 5.26
N SER A 365 -11.20 -0.90 4.94
CA SER A 365 -12.26 -0.55 5.90
C SER A 365 -12.83 -1.79 6.62
N ALA A 366 -12.92 -2.92 5.94
CA ALA A 366 -13.41 -4.18 6.51
C ALA A 366 -12.45 -4.80 7.53
N CYS A 367 -11.15 -4.47 7.45
CA CYS A 367 -10.12 -5.04 8.35
C CYS A 367 -10.39 -4.73 9.83
N SER A 368 -11.13 -3.66 10.17
CA SER A 368 -11.50 -3.36 11.56
C SER A 368 -12.32 -4.48 12.22
N ARG A 369 -12.96 -5.34 11.44
CA ARG A 369 -13.72 -6.51 11.92
C ARG A 369 -12.82 -7.70 12.30
N MET A 370 -11.51 -7.69 12.00
CA MET A 370 -10.54 -8.72 12.39
C MET A 370 -10.12 -8.68 13.87
N GLY A 371 -10.82 -7.94 14.73
CA GLY A 371 -10.48 -7.78 16.14
C GLY A 371 -10.33 -6.31 16.57
N GLY A 372 -10.82 -5.37 15.75
CA GLY A 372 -10.83 -3.92 16.05
C GLY A 372 -9.77 -3.13 15.27
N MET A 373 -9.78 -1.81 15.46
CA MET A 373 -8.91 -0.87 14.74
C MET A 373 -7.42 -1.12 14.94
N GLN A 374 -7.02 -1.49 16.16
CA GLN A 374 -5.61 -1.78 16.46
C GLN A 374 -5.13 -3.04 15.72
N ALA A 375 -5.94 -4.10 15.66
CA ALA A 375 -5.62 -5.32 14.94
C ALA A 375 -5.53 -5.06 13.41
N ALA A 376 -6.46 -4.26 12.87
CA ALA A 376 -6.44 -3.82 11.48
C ALA A 376 -5.17 -3.02 11.14
N TYR A 377 -4.79 -2.07 12.01
CA TYR A 377 -3.56 -1.30 11.87
C TYR A 377 -2.32 -2.21 11.86
N GLU A 378 -2.20 -3.12 12.82
CA GLU A 378 -1.09 -4.07 12.92
C GLU A 378 -1.02 -4.99 11.69
N TYR A 379 -2.17 -5.51 11.22
CA TYR A 379 -2.25 -6.30 10.00
C TYR A 379 -1.74 -5.56 8.78
N LEU A 380 -2.28 -4.36 8.52
CA LEU A 380 -1.90 -3.57 7.36
C LEU A 380 -0.45 -3.11 7.43
N MET A 381 0.03 -2.64 8.59
CA MET A 381 1.42 -2.25 8.77
C MET A 381 2.40 -3.37 8.43
N ARG A 382 2.12 -4.59 8.90
CA ARG A 382 2.95 -5.77 8.62
C ARG A 382 2.85 -6.21 7.16
N ALA A 383 1.63 -6.27 6.62
CA ALA A 383 1.42 -6.63 5.22
C ALA A 383 2.13 -5.66 4.27
N LEU A 384 1.95 -4.34 4.47
CA LEU A 384 2.54 -3.31 3.62
C LEU A 384 4.07 -3.34 3.66
N ASN A 385 4.67 -3.44 4.85
CA ASN A 385 6.13 -3.52 4.98
C ASN A 385 6.70 -4.76 4.29
N LEU A 386 6.11 -5.93 4.56
CA LEU A 386 6.54 -7.19 3.96
C LEU A 386 6.43 -7.18 2.43
N LEU A 387 5.33 -6.67 1.90
CA LEU A 387 5.11 -6.58 0.47
C LEU A 387 6.08 -5.58 -0.20
N LYS A 388 6.31 -4.41 0.42
CA LYS A 388 7.29 -3.41 -0.06
C LYS A 388 8.72 -3.94 -0.04
N GLU A 389 9.13 -4.65 1.02
CA GLU A 389 10.45 -5.29 1.12
C GLU A 389 10.69 -6.29 -0.02
N ARG A 390 9.64 -7.03 -0.40
CA ARG A 390 9.67 -7.97 -1.53
C ARG A 390 9.57 -7.31 -2.91
N GLY A 391 9.45 -5.99 -2.95
CA GLY A 391 9.32 -5.23 -4.20
C GLY A 391 7.95 -5.39 -4.89
N ILE A 392 6.91 -5.75 -4.15
CA ILE A 392 5.56 -5.98 -4.66
C ILE A 392 4.80 -4.65 -4.68
N THR A 393 4.10 -4.37 -5.77
CA THR A 393 3.21 -3.21 -5.90
C THR A 393 1.87 -3.49 -5.20
N ILE A 394 1.41 -2.53 -4.40
CA ILE A 394 0.24 -2.71 -3.54
C ILE A 394 -0.86 -1.73 -3.96
N ILE A 395 -2.08 -2.24 -4.11
CA ILE A 395 -3.27 -1.44 -4.33
C ILE A 395 -4.23 -1.71 -3.18
N LEU A 396 -4.57 -0.66 -2.45
CA LEU A 396 -5.53 -0.70 -1.35
C LEU A 396 -6.83 -0.05 -1.80
N ILE A 397 -7.95 -0.66 -1.46
CA ILE A 397 -9.27 -0.08 -1.67
C ILE A 397 -9.83 0.33 -0.31
N ASN A 398 -10.34 1.55 -0.21
CA ASN A 398 -11.03 2.01 1.00
C ASN A 398 -12.39 2.61 0.68
N GLN A 399 -13.37 2.22 1.46
CA GLN A 399 -14.68 2.82 1.45
C GLN A 399 -14.72 3.99 2.44
N THR A 400 -15.10 5.18 1.96
CA THR A 400 -15.20 6.39 2.78
C THR A 400 -16.66 6.84 2.88
N SER A 401 -17.04 7.34 4.05
CA SER A 401 -18.34 7.97 4.28
C SER A 401 -18.11 9.45 4.58
N GLY A 402 -18.44 10.35 3.64
CA GLY A 402 -18.45 11.80 3.85
C GLY A 402 -17.46 12.63 3.00
N SER A 403 -17.57 13.96 3.09
CA SER A 403 -16.90 14.93 2.24
C SER A 403 -15.41 15.09 2.51
N LYS A 404 -14.67 15.55 1.51
CA LYS A 404 -13.20 15.68 1.35
C LYS A 404 -12.41 16.30 2.51
N ALA A 405 -13.04 17.03 3.41
CA ALA A 405 -12.35 17.98 4.30
C ALA A 405 -11.88 17.43 5.66
N GLN A 406 -12.24 16.20 6.04
CA GLN A 406 -11.99 15.70 7.40
C GLN A 406 -11.34 14.32 7.47
N LEU A 407 -10.79 13.78 6.38
CA LEU A 407 -10.50 12.37 6.28
C LEU A 407 -9.02 12.06 6.25
N GLU A 408 -8.60 11.36 7.26
CA GLU A 408 -7.63 10.32 7.09
C GLU A 408 -8.22 9.27 6.13
N LEU A 409 -7.91 9.41 4.83
CA LEU A 409 -8.49 8.62 3.74
C LEU A 409 -8.28 7.10 3.89
N SER A 410 -7.35 6.69 4.74
CA SER A 410 -7.14 5.29 5.10
C SER A 410 -8.10 4.80 6.19
N GLY A 411 -8.61 5.70 7.05
CA GLY A 411 -9.46 5.36 8.19
C GLY A 411 -8.76 4.55 9.30
N ILE A 412 -7.50 4.18 9.11
CA ILE A 412 -6.76 3.23 9.97
C ILE A 412 -5.38 3.76 10.39
N GLY A 413 -4.98 4.99 10.03
CA GLY A 413 -3.69 5.57 10.44
C GLY A 413 -2.47 5.18 9.60
N ILE A 414 -2.65 4.63 8.40
CA ILE A 414 -1.56 4.17 7.51
C ILE A 414 -1.15 5.17 6.44
N SER A 415 -1.64 6.41 6.49
CA SER A 415 -1.42 7.45 5.46
C SER A 415 0.05 7.73 5.15
N SER A 416 0.95 7.52 6.12
CA SER A 416 2.40 7.67 5.94
C SER A 416 3.01 6.62 5.01
N MET A 417 2.42 5.43 4.90
CA MET A 417 2.90 4.34 4.07
C MET A 417 2.33 4.35 2.65
N ILE A 418 1.32 5.18 2.40
CA ILE A 418 0.67 5.32 1.10
C ILE A 418 1.46 6.31 0.25
N ASP A 419 1.84 5.91 -0.95
CA ASP A 419 2.64 6.71 -1.87
C ASP A 419 1.76 7.48 -2.84
N THR A 420 0.68 6.86 -3.35
CA THR A 420 -0.29 7.48 -4.27
C THR A 420 -1.70 7.35 -3.72
N VAL A 421 -2.50 8.42 -3.83
CA VAL A 421 -3.91 8.42 -3.42
C VAL A 421 -4.76 8.86 -4.60
N ILE A 422 -5.63 7.96 -5.06
CA ILE A 422 -6.65 8.19 -6.08
C ILE A 422 -8.00 8.27 -5.36
N PHE A 423 -8.71 9.38 -5.54
CA PHE A 423 -9.99 9.61 -4.89
C PHE A 423 -11.12 9.64 -5.92
N LEU A 424 -12.12 8.80 -5.69
CA LEU A 424 -13.35 8.72 -6.48
C LEU A 424 -14.49 9.32 -5.69
N SER A 425 -15.26 10.21 -6.29
CA SER A 425 -16.41 10.85 -5.63
C SER A 425 -17.55 11.08 -6.59
N TYR A 426 -18.72 11.38 -6.03
CA TYR A 426 -19.86 11.86 -6.80
C TYR A 426 -19.89 13.39 -6.83
N VAL A 427 -20.33 13.94 -7.97
CA VAL A 427 -20.71 15.33 -8.12
C VAL A 427 -22.18 15.37 -8.52
N HIS A 428 -22.98 16.09 -7.76
CA HIS A 428 -24.40 16.26 -7.99
C HIS A 428 -24.64 17.62 -8.69
N GLY A 429 -25.40 17.63 -9.76
CA GLY A 429 -25.75 18.85 -10.48
C GLY A 429 -26.84 18.60 -11.51
N GLU A 430 -27.74 19.56 -11.70
CA GLU A 430 -28.80 19.55 -12.74
C GLU A 430 -29.62 18.23 -12.82
N GLY A 431 -29.87 17.59 -11.67
CA GLY A 431 -30.61 16.32 -11.61
C GLY A 431 -29.81 15.07 -11.97
N GLU A 432 -28.50 15.19 -12.19
CA GLU A 432 -27.59 14.10 -12.47
C GLU A 432 -26.60 13.87 -11.33
N THR A 433 -26.16 12.61 -11.19
CA THR A 433 -25.08 12.22 -10.29
C THR A 433 -23.95 11.64 -11.12
N ASN A 434 -22.88 12.39 -11.29
CA ASN A 434 -21.74 12.02 -12.09
C ASN A 434 -20.55 11.62 -11.21
N ARG A 435 -19.74 10.65 -11.68
CA ARG A 435 -18.53 10.21 -10.99
C ARG A 435 -17.34 11.06 -11.37
N THR A 436 -16.48 11.33 -10.40
CA THR A 436 -15.24 12.07 -10.63
C THR A 436 -14.05 11.32 -10.03
N ILE A 437 -12.88 11.55 -10.61
CA ILE A 437 -11.59 11.03 -10.16
C ILE A 437 -10.61 12.18 -9.96
N GLN A 438 -9.84 12.11 -8.90
CA GLN A 438 -8.79 13.07 -8.57
C GLN A 438 -7.58 12.38 -7.96
N ILE A 439 -6.38 12.84 -8.29
CA ILE A 439 -5.14 12.41 -7.61
C ILE A 439 -4.89 13.39 -6.47
N LEU A 440 -4.97 12.89 -5.23
CA LEU A 440 -4.76 13.72 -4.04
C LEU A 440 -3.29 13.73 -3.59
N LYS A 441 -2.55 12.68 -3.93
CA LYS A 441 -1.16 12.50 -3.54
C LYS A 441 -0.45 11.59 -4.54
N SER A 442 0.77 11.92 -4.91
CA SER A 442 1.69 11.01 -5.60
C SER A 442 3.13 11.38 -5.22
N ARG A 443 3.75 10.58 -4.38
CA ARG A 443 5.12 10.80 -3.92
C ARG A 443 6.12 10.61 -5.05
N GLY A 444 7.06 11.54 -5.19
CA GLY A 444 8.12 11.45 -6.20
C GLY A 444 7.65 11.65 -7.65
N SER A 445 6.44 12.22 -7.85
CA SER A 445 5.85 12.45 -9.17
C SER A 445 5.16 13.81 -9.24
N ALA A 446 5.30 14.47 -10.37
CA ALA A 446 4.41 15.55 -10.76
C ALA A 446 3.07 14.94 -11.16
N HIS A 447 2.01 15.21 -10.43
CA HIS A 447 0.67 14.71 -10.71
C HIS A 447 -0.30 15.87 -10.93
N SER A 448 -1.35 15.63 -11.71
CA SER A 448 -2.41 16.61 -11.88
C SER A 448 -3.28 16.69 -10.63
N ASN A 449 -3.54 17.90 -10.14
CA ASN A 449 -4.48 18.16 -9.05
C ASN A 449 -5.92 18.38 -9.53
N GLN A 450 -6.16 18.28 -10.84
CA GLN A 450 -7.45 18.56 -11.45
C GLN A 450 -8.44 17.40 -11.25
N ILE A 451 -9.69 17.77 -11.03
CA ILE A 451 -10.80 16.82 -11.01
C ILE A 451 -11.15 16.46 -12.47
N ARG A 452 -11.37 15.17 -12.71
CA ARG A 452 -11.81 14.64 -14.01
C ARG A 452 -13.13 13.91 -13.85
N GLU A 453 -13.94 13.91 -14.88
CA GLU A 453 -15.14 13.08 -14.94
C GLU A 453 -14.74 11.63 -15.23
N CYS A 454 -15.37 10.67 -14.52
CA CYS A 454 -15.15 9.24 -14.68
C CYS A 454 -16.42 8.58 -15.18
N VAL A 455 -16.43 8.14 -16.42
CA VAL A 455 -17.56 7.48 -17.05
C VAL A 455 -17.31 5.97 -17.07
N ILE A 456 -18.29 5.21 -16.58
CA ILE A 456 -18.28 3.74 -16.60
C ILE A 456 -19.29 3.30 -17.67
N SER A 457 -18.84 2.48 -18.61
CA SER A 457 -19.65 1.90 -19.68
C SER A 457 -19.32 0.42 -19.86
N ASP A 458 -19.96 -0.23 -20.80
CA ASP A 458 -19.66 -1.59 -21.29
C ASP A 458 -18.25 -1.73 -21.91
N LYS A 459 -17.57 -0.61 -22.17
CA LYS A 459 -16.19 -0.55 -22.70
C LYS A 459 -15.15 -0.27 -21.62
N GLY A 460 -15.53 -0.28 -20.36
CA GLY A 460 -14.66 0.00 -19.22
C GLY A 460 -14.80 1.41 -18.66
N ILE A 461 -13.70 1.90 -18.09
CA ILE A 461 -13.60 3.23 -17.47
C ILE A 461 -12.99 4.20 -18.48
N GLU A 462 -13.70 5.28 -18.74
CA GLU A 462 -13.19 6.43 -19.50
C GLU A 462 -13.06 7.65 -18.57
N ILE A 463 -11.92 8.32 -18.63
CA ILE A 463 -11.67 9.57 -17.89
C ILE A 463 -11.79 10.73 -18.89
N ILE A 464 -12.63 11.70 -18.57
CA ILE A 464 -12.92 12.84 -19.42
C ILE A 464 -12.58 14.13 -18.68
N ASP A 465 -12.14 15.15 -19.40
CA ASP A 465 -11.87 16.46 -18.82
C ASP A 465 -13.18 17.08 -18.30
N ALA A 466 -13.21 17.44 -17.03
CA ALA A 466 -14.31 18.19 -16.48
C ALA A 466 -14.21 19.65 -16.95
N TYR A 467 -15.34 20.27 -17.30
CA TYR A 467 -15.38 21.69 -17.62
C TYR A 467 -15.31 22.50 -16.31
N VAL A 468 -14.40 23.46 -16.26
CA VAL A 468 -14.26 24.38 -15.12
C VAL A 468 -14.69 25.78 -15.56
N GLY A 469 -15.85 26.23 -15.11
CA GLY A 469 -16.40 27.54 -15.38
C GLY A 469 -16.68 28.34 -14.10
N GLU A 470 -17.31 29.51 -14.24
CA GLU A 470 -17.70 30.38 -13.11
C GLU A 470 -18.61 29.68 -12.08
N ALA A 471 -19.40 28.69 -12.52
CA ALA A 471 -20.27 27.88 -11.68
C ALA A 471 -19.57 26.69 -11.01
N GLY A 472 -18.23 26.53 -11.16
CA GLY A 472 -17.45 25.42 -10.64
C GLY A 472 -17.20 24.30 -11.66
N VAL A 473 -17.09 23.06 -11.19
CA VAL A 473 -16.80 21.88 -12.02
C VAL A 473 -18.11 21.36 -12.61
N LEU A 474 -18.25 21.41 -13.95
CA LEU A 474 -19.38 20.87 -14.68
C LEU A 474 -19.04 19.50 -15.27
N THR A 475 -19.97 18.54 -15.13
CA THR A 475 -19.87 17.16 -15.63
C THR A 475 -21.15 16.77 -16.35
N GLY A 476 -21.14 15.65 -17.08
CA GLY A 476 -22.35 15.10 -17.72
C GLY A 476 -23.00 16.04 -18.74
N THR A 477 -24.31 16.14 -18.67
CA THR A 477 -25.11 16.97 -19.59
C THR A 477 -24.81 18.47 -19.44
N ALA A 478 -24.58 18.95 -18.20
CA ALA A 478 -24.21 20.35 -17.94
C ALA A 478 -22.92 20.76 -18.67
N ARG A 479 -21.91 19.91 -18.67
CA ARG A 479 -20.66 20.10 -19.42
C ARG A 479 -20.93 20.21 -20.91
N LYS A 480 -21.70 19.28 -21.51
CA LYS A 480 -22.00 19.27 -22.95
C LYS A 480 -22.75 20.52 -23.37
N VAL A 481 -23.71 20.95 -22.57
CA VAL A 481 -24.48 22.19 -22.83
C VAL A 481 -23.57 23.41 -22.78
N GLN A 482 -22.68 23.50 -21.82
CA GLN A 482 -21.76 24.63 -21.71
C GLN A 482 -20.71 24.64 -22.81
N GLU A 483 -20.14 23.51 -23.19
CA GLU A 483 -19.24 23.37 -24.33
C GLU A 483 -19.92 23.81 -25.64
N ALA A 484 -21.18 23.42 -25.86
CA ALA A 484 -21.95 23.86 -27.00
C ALA A 484 -22.20 25.37 -26.99
N ARG A 485 -22.51 25.98 -25.84
CA ARG A 485 -22.66 27.43 -25.67
C ARG A 485 -21.37 28.18 -26.00
N ASP A 486 -20.23 27.68 -25.52
CA ASP A 486 -18.93 28.31 -25.78
C ASP A 486 -18.54 28.22 -27.24
N GLN A 487 -18.78 27.09 -27.91
CA GLN A 487 -18.58 26.94 -29.35
C GLN A 487 -19.46 27.95 -30.14
N LEU A 488 -20.74 28.09 -29.77
CA LEU A 488 -21.63 29.04 -30.38
C LEU A 488 -21.15 30.49 -30.16
N SER A 489 -20.68 30.82 -28.98
CA SER A 489 -20.09 32.11 -28.63
C SER A 489 -18.85 32.42 -29.47
N GLN A 490 -17.94 31.45 -29.60
CA GLN A 490 -16.74 31.59 -30.46
C GLN A 490 -17.11 31.80 -31.92
N LEU A 491 -18.06 31.04 -32.46
CA LEU A 491 -18.55 31.23 -33.83
C LEU A 491 -19.16 32.61 -34.04
N ARG A 492 -19.94 33.12 -33.09
CA ARG A 492 -20.50 34.50 -33.12
C ARG A 492 -19.40 35.56 -33.12
N GLN A 493 -18.38 35.41 -32.26
CA GLN A 493 -17.24 36.31 -32.22
C GLN A 493 -16.45 36.31 -33.53
N GLN A 494 -16.18 35.14 -34.11
CA GLN A 494 -15.51 35.02 -35.41
C GLN A 494 -16.34 35.67 -36.55
N ALA A 495 -17.65 35.44 -36.56
CA ALA A 495 -18.54 36.08 -37.54
C ALA A 495 -18.55 37.61 -37.40
N LEU A 496 -18.56 38.12 -36.16
CA LEU A 496 -18.49 39.57 -35.89
C LEU A 496 -17.16 40.17 -36.36
N LEU A 497 -16.03 39.52 -36.04
CA LEU A 497 -14.71 39.95 -36.52
C LEU A 497 -14.65 40.00 -38.03
N ARG A 498 -15.10 38.95 -38.70
CA ARG A 498 -15.15 38.90 -40.19
C ARG A 498 -16.03 40.00 -40.79
N SER A 499 -17.17 40.28 -40.16
CA SER A 499 -18.05 41.40 -40.56
C SER A 499 -17.36 42.75 -40.43
N LYS A 500 -16.62 42.96 -39.30
CA LYS A 500 -15.85 44.20 -39.08
C LYS A 500 -14.67 44.35 -40.03
N GLU A 501 -14.00 43.26 -40.37
CA GLU A 501 -12.92 43.25 -41.37
C GLU A 501 -13.42 43.61 -42.74
N LEU A 502 -14.61 43.09 -43.17
CA LEU A 502 -15.25 43.44 -44.44
C LEU A 502 -15.68 44.90 -44.44
N GLU A 503 -16.26 45.40 -43.36
CA GLU A 503 -16.64 46.82 -43.23
C GLU A 503 -15.40 47.74 -43.34
N LEU A 504 -14.32 47.39 -42.65
CA LEU A 504 -13.06 48.12 -42.73
C LEU A 504 -12.45 48.10 -44.14
N ALA A 505 -12.47 46.93 -44.80
CA ALA A 505 -12.00 46.81 -46.19
C ALA A 505 -12.83 47.68 -47.14
N ARG A 506 -14.17 47.74 -46.99
CA ARG A 506 -15.07 48.59 -47.76
C ARG A 506 -14.77 50.06 -47.54
N VAL A 507 -14.60 50.50 -46.29
CA VAL A 507 -14.26 51.90 -45.98
C VAL A 507 -12.89 52.27 -46.58
N LYS A 508 -11.89 51.39 -46.46
CA LYS A 508 -10.58 51.63 -47.09
C LYS A 508 -10.66 51.76 -48.60
N ALA A 509 -11.42 50.87 -49.25
CA ALA A 509 -11.61 50.95 -50.73
C ALA A 509 -12.28 52.26 -51.16
N VAL A 510 -13.30 52.72 -50.39
CA VAL A 510 -13.95 54.03 -50.66
C VAL A 510 -12.96 55.18 -50.46
N MET A 511 -12.21 55.19 -49.39
CA MET A 511 -11.19 56.22 -49.13
C MET A 511 -10.08 56.25 -50.20
N GLU A 512 -9.61 55.07 -50.64
CA GLU A 512 -8.63 54.97 -51.73
C GLU A 512 -9.18 55.50 -53.05
N ALA A 513 -10.45 55.23 -53.34
CA ALA A 513 -11.11 55.77 -54.52
C ALA A 513 -11.24 57.31 -54.44
N GLU A 514 -11.61 57.86 -53.31
CA GLU A 514 -11.72 59.30 -53.06
C GLU A 514 -10.36 59.99 -53.11
N MET A 515 -9.32 59.36 -52.53
CA MET A 515 -7.92 59.83 -52.66
C MET A 515 -7.45 59.90 -54.10
N LYS A 516 -7.75 58.87 -54.93
CA LYS A 516 -7.43 58.91 -56.38
C LYS A 516 -8.12 60.00 -57.09
N LYS A 517 -9.42 60.26 -56.79
CA LYS A 517 -10.19 61.36 -57.38
C LYS A 517 -9.58 62.71 -57.01
N LEU A 518 -9.27 62.92 -55.74
CA LEU A 518 -8.61 64.18 -55.29
C LEU A 518 -7.22 64.37 -55.92
N GLN A 519 -6.45 63.28 -56.06
CA GLN A 519 -5.16 63.32 -56.74
C GLN A 519 -5.27 63.74 -58.19
N ALA A 520 -6.27 63.15 -58.93
CA ALA A 520 -6.53 63.55 -60.33
C ALA A 520 -6.99 65.00 -60.45
N GLU A 521 -7.78 65.49 -59.47
CA GLU A 521 -8.22 66.93 -59.45
C GLU A 521 -7.03 67.86 -59.16
N ILE A 522 -6.15 67.50 -58.25
CA ILE A 522 -4.91 68.26 -58.02
C ILE A 522 -4.00 68.28 -59.23
N GLU A 523 -3.87 67.16 -59.95
CA GLU A 523 -3.07 67.06 -61.17
C GLU A 523 -3.64 67.92 -62.28
N SER A 524 -4.99 67.93 -62.44
CA SER A 524 -5.73 68.83 -63.42
C SER A 524 -5.51 70.30 -63.08
N LEU A 525 -5.70 70.70 -61.82
CA LEU A 525 -5.49 72.08 -61.38
C LEU A 525 -4.02 72.51 -61.50
N THR A 526 -3.09 71.61 -61.28
CA THR A 526 -1.63 71.86 -61.41
C THR A 526 -1.30 72.13 -62.88
N THR A 527 -1.89 71.33 -63.81
CA THR A 527 -1.71 71.51 -65.27
C THR A 527 -2.29 72.83 -65.73
N GLU A 528 -3.52 73.18 -65.26
CA GLU A 528 -4.15 74.48 -65.55
C GLU A 528 -3.28 75.64 -65.02
N LEU A 529 -2.71 75.52 -63.86
CA LEU A 529 -1.86 76.57 -63.24
C LEU A 529 -0.54 76.74 -64.01
N GLU A 530 0.03 75.64 -64.53
CA GLU A 530 1.22 75.69 -65.39
C GLU A 530 0.89 76.35 -66.75
N ALA A 531 -0.25 76.02 -67.33
CA ALA A 531 -0.72 76.63 -68.56
C ALA A 531 -0.91 78.17 -68.36
N LEU A 532 -1.59 78.61 -67.30
CA LEU A 532 -1.77 80.01 -66.96
C LEU A 532 -0.45 80.73 -66.73
N ARG A 533 0.54 80.08 -66.12
CA ARG A 533 1.90 80.63 -65.93
C ARG A 533 2.62 80.82 -67.26
N MET A 534 2.53 79.83 -68.19
CA MET A 534 3.08 79.99 -69.52
C MET A 534 2.42 81.13 -70.31
N GLU A 535 1.07 81.24 -70.24
CA GLU A 535 0.38 82.39 -70.84
C GLU A 535 0.85 83.71 -70.25
N GLN A 536 1.05 83.77 -68.93
CA GLN A 536 1.60 84.97 -68.30
C GLN A 536 3.02 85.31 -68.76
N GLU A 537 3.90 84.28 -68.84
CA GLU A 537 5.26 84.47 -69.37
C GLU A 537 5.27 84.91 -70.81
N ILE A 538 4.48 84.30 -71.68
CA ILE A 538 4.33 84.68 -73.07
C ILE A 538 3.81 86.13 -73.16
N SER A 539 2.78 86.46 -72.39
CA SER A 539 2.24 87.85 -72.34
C SER A 539 3.27 88.87 -71.83
N GLN A 540 4.12 88.47 -70.84
CA GLN A 540 5.22 89.34 -70.38
C GLN A 540 6.32 89.51 -71.45
N GLU A 541 6.67 88.43 -72.17
CA GLU A 541 7.60 88.49 -73.29
C GLU A 541 7.09 89.35 -74.42
N GLU A 542 5.83 89.14 -74.76
CA GLU A 542 5.20 90.05 -75.79
C GLU A 542 5.17 91.51 -75.34
N ARG A 543 4.85 91.77 -74.10
CA ARG A 543 4.95 93.13 -73.53
C ARG A 543 6.37 93.69 -73.61
N LYS A 544 7.37 92.87 -73.29
CA LYS A 544 8.80 93.27 -73.40
C LYS A 544 9.18 93.49 -74.85
N LYS A 545 8.76 92.62 -75.76
CA LYS A 545 8.97 92.80 -77.22
C LYS A 545 8.29 94.09 -77.74
N ARG A 546 7.08 94.36 -77.31
CA ARG A 546 6.34 95.59 -77.67
C ARG A 546 7.02 96.87 -77.06
N GLN A 547 7.61 96.78 -75.89
CA GLN A 547 8.41 97.86 -75.30
C GLN A 547 9.70 98.10 -76.10
N LEU A 548 10.44 97.04 -76.44
CA LEU A 548 11.63 97.11 -77.28
C LEU A 548 11.33 97.70 -78.70
N ILE A 549 10.24 97.31 -79.34
CA ILE A 549 9.81 97.87 -80.62
C ILE A 549 9.48 99.38 -80.45
N ARG A 550 8.81 99.82 -79.40
CA ARG A 550 8.53 101.19 -79.11
C ARG A 550 9.79 102.01 -78.78
N GLU A 551 10.82 101.44 -78.15
CA GLU A 551 12.08 102.05 -77.95
C GLU A 551 12.92 102.19 -79.21
N TYR A 552 12.81 101.18 -80.13
CA TYR A 552 13.41 101.25 -81.47
C TYR A 552 12.77 102.31 -82.32
N GLU A 553 11.48 102.45 -82.34
CA GLU A 553 10.77 103.53 -83.07
C GLU A 553 11.00 104.95 -82.52
N LYS A 554 11.34 105.08 -81.23
CA LYS A 554 11.71 106.29 -80.57
C LYS A 554 13.13 106.72 -80.99
N ASN A 555 14.05 105.80 -81.17
CA ASN A 555 15.47 106.07 -81.53
C ASN A 555 15.60 106.37 -83.05
N GLU A 556 14.70 105.93 -83.98
CA GLU A 556 14.71 106.28 -85.39
C GLU A 556 14.23 107.71 -85.68
N LYS A 557 13.54 108.34 -84.74
CA LYS A 557 13.05 109.75 -84.88
C LYS A 557 14.02 110.81 -84.39
N LEU A 558 15.28 110.45 -84.01
CA LEU A 558 16.21 111.36 -83.44
C LEU A 558 17.56 111.47 -84.18
N THR A 559 17.67 111.17 -85.49
CA THR A 559 18.89 111.45 -86.22
C THR A 559 18.59 112.23 -87.51
N PRO A 560 18.93 113.49 -87.62
CA PRO A 560 18.84 114.28 -88.87
C PRO A 560 20.06 114.04 -89.77
N ALA A 561 19.82 114.15 -91.03
CA ALA A 561 20.69 114.16 -92.22
C ALA A 561 22.07 114.85 -92.05
N ARG A 562 23.07 114.19 -92.53
CA ARG A 562 24.18 114.92 -93.23
C ARG A 562 25.00 113.95 -94.14
N ASN A 563 24.76 114.22 -95.39
CA ASN A 563 25.68 114.62 -96.44
C ASN A 563 26.87 113.73 -96.85
N LYS A 564 26.69 113.40 -98.10
CA LYS A 564 27.62 113.58 -99.22
C LYS A 564 28.94 112.82 -99.29
N ARG A 565 28.96 112.23 -100.41
CA ARG A 565 30.11 112.22 -101.37
C ARG A 565 31.17 111.13 -101.25
N ASN A 566 31.17 110.55 -102.36
CA ASN A 566 32.30 110.22 -103.26
C ASN A 566 32.94 108.80 -103.14
N ASN A 567 32.81 108.32 -104.20
CA ASN A 567 33.79 107.71 -105.12
C ASN A 567 34.19 106.22 -104.99
N LYS A 568 33.90 105.77 -106.09
CA LYS A 568 34.39 104.69 -106.90
C LYS A 568 33.88 103.33 -106.59
#